data_ca3c96bf82626584c38b54abd2c3b60b
#
_entry.id   ca3c96bf82626584c38b54abd2c3b60b
#
_cell.length_a   1.000
_cell.length_b   1.000
_cell.length_c   1.000
_cell.angle_alpha   90.00
_cell.angle_beta   90.00
_cell.angle_gamma   90.00
#
_symmetry.space_group_name_H-M   'P 1'
#
loop_
_entity.id
_entity.type
_entity.pdbx_description
1 polymer ?
#
loop_
_entity_poly.entity_id
_entity_poly.type
_entity_poly.pdbx_seq_one_letter_code
_entity_poly.pdbx_strand_id
1 'polypeptide(L)'
;MDKGKKPPRTLLAQIFIIPAAAGFLALFGINFALAVLALIMLSVGILCLPLGLLCLFGSVKPLNVVSDLSPGSLAAAGAFMLCMGVFLCFSLCLFAPFSARLLYRYSAAVRNKRWRRIYSNFSFSGYFKISLAFSIAALAVFAGLRYMDIKQGYESTVVKESLTFPNANYIYISTSGLDFEVKRYDGDKITLEYTNDMPVIVEESSEDYLRLTQDDSFTISVFARDQFSYKMTLWLPVRDYREFYFNSGSGNITVEETLSRYCKLRTRSGNIYIYGADKEIDAAAVEGNIHCSYSVFASTGSFESRKGNITVLVPDFSEVSLQYRTESGWLDSGFMGLDERFYGSIDLQKPFATSKCLYVTTGSGGLTLEASY
;
A
#
# COMPACT_ATOMS: atom_id res chain seq x y z
N MET A 1 11.69 14.74 77.71
CA MET A 1 11.12 15.34 76.49
C MET A 1 12.13 15.21 75.38
N ASP A 2 11.95 14.21 74.59
CA ASP A 2 12.87 13.87 73.48
C ASP A 2 12.60 14.81 72.29
N LYS A 3 13.57 15.65 72.01
CA LYS A 3 13.43 16.60 70.88
C LYS A 3 13.43 15.79 69.58
N GLY A 4 12.24 15.64 69.01
CA GLY A 4 12.01 14.89 67.78
C GLY A 4 13.08 15.17 66.73
N LYS A 5 13.95 14.20 66.49
CA LYS A 5 14.90 14.20 65.39
C LYS A 5 14.13 14.31 64.08
N LYS A 6 14.25 15.49 63.40
CA LYS A 6 13.74 15.61 62.03
C LYS A 6 14.32 14.46 61.19
N PRO A 7 13.47 13.73 60.47
CA PRO A 7 13.94 12.62 59.64
C PRO A 7 15.04 13.18 58.68
N PRO A 8 16.11 12.39 58.50
CA PRO A 8 17.23 12.84 57.66
C PRO A 8 16.69 13.19 56.26
N ARG A 9 17.01 14.38 55.75
CA ARG A 9 16.60 14.82 54.42
C ARG A 9 16.82 13.84 53.30
N THR A 10 17.74 12.92 53.51
CA THR A 10 18.07 11.78 52.63
C THR A 10 16.90 10.76 52.52
N LEU A 11 16.16 10.53 53.59
CA LEU A 11 15.05 9.58 53.63
C LEU A 11 13.85 10.10 52.82
N LEU A 12 13.54 11.37 52.94
CA LEU A 12 12.52 12.04 52.10
C LEU A 12 12.90 12.03 50.63
N ALA A 13 14.19 12.25 50.29
CA ALA A 13 14.66 12.21 48.91
C ALA A 13 14.58 10.78 48.31
N GLN A 14 14.78 9.74 49.12
CA GLN A 14 14.63 8.34 48.68
C GLN A 14 13.18 7.97 48.36
N ILE A 15 12.22 8.45 49.13
CA ILE A 15 10.79 8.23 48.88
C ILE A 15 10.34 8.80 47.56
N PHE A 16 10.96 9.90 47.11
CA PHE A 16 10.65 10.56 45.82
C PHE A 16 11.49 10.09 44.64
N ILE A 17 12.36 9.06 44.78
CA ILE A 17 13.22 8.55 43.70
C ILE A 17 12.36 7.98 42.55
N ILE A 18 11.30 7.22 42.85
CA ILE A 18 10.43 6.59 41.83
C ILE A 18 9.65 7.64 41.04
N PRO A 19 8.92 8.59 41.66
CA PRO A 19 8.24 9.66 40.94
C PRO A 19 9.21 10.54 40.14
N ALA A 20 10.40 10.79 40.67
CA ALA A 20 11.41 11.57 39.94
C ALA A 20 11.98 10.81 38.73
N ALA A 21 12.23 9.51 38.84
CA ALA A 21 12.65 8.68 37.72
C ALA A 21 11.58 8.64 36.63
N ALA A 22 10.32 8.51 36.99
CA ALA A 22 9.19 8.59 36.03
C ALA A 22 9.12 9.96 35.35
N GLY A 23 9.30 11.06 36.11
CA GLY A 23 9.37 12.40 35.55
C GLY A 23 10.54 12.59 34.58
N PHE A 24 11.70 11.99 34.84
CA PHE A 24 12.84 12.01 33.92
C PHE A 24 12.60 11.22 32.64
N LEU A 25 12.02 10.03 32.76
CA LEU A 25 11.64 9.24 31.57
C LEU A 25 10.64 10.02 30.70
N ALA A 26 9.66 10.67 31.32
CA ALA A 26 8.70 11.52 30.60
C ALA A 26 9.40 12.70 29.89
N LEU A 27 10.27 13.43 30.59
CA LEU A 27 11.04 14.55 29.99
C LEU A 27 11.96 14.07 28.87
N PHE A 28 12.60 12.93 29.02
CA PHE A 28 13.41 12.32 27.96
C PHE A 28 12.55 11.92 26.78
N GLY A 29 11.42 11.28 27.01
CA GLY A 29 10.44 10.91 25.97
C GLY A 29 9.95 12.12 25.19
N ILE A 30 9.61 13.22 25.86
CA ILE A 30 9.19 14.47 25.21
C ILE A 30 10.31 15.05 24.33
N ASN A 31 11.55 15.13 24.84
CA ASN A 31 12.67 15.64 24.04
C ASN A 31 12.95 14.73 22.83
N PHE A 32 12.87 13.42 22.99
CA PHE A 32 13.05 12.47 21.90
C PHE A 32 11.94 12.62 20.85
N ALA A 33 10.69 12.68 21.28
CA ALA A 33 9.53 12.89 20.38
C ALA A 33 9.64 14.21 19.59
N LEU A 34 10.04 15.31 20.24
CA LEU A 34 10.28 16.58 19.58
C LEU A 34 11.43 16.51 18.57
N ALA A 35 12.50 15.76 18.89
CA ALA A 35 13.62 15.58 17.96
C ALA A 35 13.21 14.78 16.72
N VAL A 36 12.48 13.69 16.91
CA VAL A 36 11.94 12.88 15.80
C VAL A 36 10.99 13.70 14.95
N LEU A 37 10.07 14.43 15.56
CA LEU A 37 9.13 15.29 14.85
C LEU A 37 9.84 16.40 14.06
N ALA A 38 10.84 17.04 14.63
CA ALA A 38 11.66 18.03 13.94
C ALA A 38 12.38 17.44 12.71
N LEU A 39 12.93 16.23 12.86
CA LEU A 39 13.61 15.53 11.77
C LEU A 39 12.63 15.18 10.64
N ILE A 40 11.44 14.68 10.97
CA ILE A 40 10.39 14.36 9.98
C ILE A 40 9.97 15.64 9.25
N MET A 41 9.67 16.72 9.96
CA MET A 41 9.24 17.98 9.38
C MET A 41 10.31 18.59 8.47
N LEU A 42 11.58 18.53 8.85
CA LEU A 42 12.69 19.01 8.03
C LEU A 42 12.86 18.16 6.76
N SER A 43 12.82 16.83 6.88
CA SER A 43 12.99 15.93 5.73
C SER A 43 11.84 16.08 4.72
N VAL A 44 10.60 16.13 5.19
CA VAL A 44 9.42 16.37 4.33
C VAL A 44 9.49 17.75 3.68
N GLY A 45 9.86 18.79 4.43
CA GLY A 45 10.00 20.14 3.91
C GLY A 45 11.08 20.28 2.85
N ILE A 46 12.23 19.62 3.04
CA ILE A 46 13.34 19.56 2.05
C ILE A 46 12.90 18.87 0.77
N LEU A 47 12.01 17.89 0.84
CA LEU A 47 11.46 17.21 -0.33
C LEU A 47 10.37 18.03 -1.02
N CYS A 48 9.37 18.47 -0.28
CA CYS A 48 8.16 19.11 -0.84
C CYS A 48 8.43 20.49 -1.45
N LEU A 49 9.33 21.28 -0.85
CA LEU A 49 9.61 22.62 -1.35
C LEU A 49 10.23 22.62 -2.75
N PRO A 50 11.35 21.88 -3.01
CA PRO A 50 11.92 21.80 -4.35
C PRO A 50 10.98 21.14 -5.36
N LEU A 51 10.24 20.10 -4.95
CA LEU A 51 9.28 19.43 -5.82
C LEU A 51 8.17 20.37 -6.25
N GLY A 52 7.56 21.10 -5.32
CA GLY A 52 6.54 22.10 -5.64
C GLY A 52 7.05 23.20 -6.57
N LEU A 53 8.28 23.68 -6.36
CA LEU A 53 8.92 24.66 -7.24
C LEU A 53 9.21 24.08 -8.62
N LEU A 54 9.74 22.86 -8.72
CA LEU A 54 10.01 22.20 -9.98
C LEU A 54 8.72 21.96 -10.78
N CYS A 55 7.63 21.57 -10.13
CA CYS A 55 6.31 21.45 -10.75
C CYS A 55 5.78 22.79 -11.24
N LEU A 56 5.99 23.89 -10.49
CA LEU A 56 5.59 25.24 -10.88
C LEU A 56 6.29 25.71 -12.18
N PHE A 57 7.57 25.36 -12.35
CA PHE A 57 8.37 25.77 -13.50
C PHE A 57 8.30 24.80 -14.67
N GLY A 58 7.47 23.74 -14.59
CA GLY A 58 7.27 22.77 -15.67
C GLY A 58 8.51 21.96 -16.03
N SER A 59 9.52 21.93 -15.17
CA SER A 59 10.85 21.36 -15.45
C SER A 59 10.94 19.85 -15.21
N VAL A 60 9.86 19.18 -14.78
CA VAL A 60 9.94 17.78 -14.31
C VAL A 60 9.20 16.85 -15.24
N LYS A 61 9.96 16.21 -16.11
CA LYS A 61 9.47 15.02 -16.83
C LYS A 61 10.06 13.67 -16.40
N PRO A 62 11.10 13.54 -15.57
CA PRO A 62 11.53 12.20 -15.15
C PRO A 62 11.00 11.73 -13.78
N LEU A 63 10.29 12.57 -13.03
CA LEU A 63 9.75 12.20 -11.71
C LEU A 63 8.24 12.37 -11.71
N ASN A 64 7.50 11.26 -11.63
CA ASN A 64 6.05 11.31 -11.45
C ASN A 64 5.74 11.76 -10.03
N VAL A 65 5.20 12.97 -9.88
CA VAL A 65 4.77 13.51 -8.59
C VAL A 65 3.25 13.49 -8.55
N VAL A 66 2.71 12.72 -7.65
CA VAL A 66 1.26 12.62 -7.40
C VAL A 66 0.90 13.42 -6.15
N SER A 67 0.02 14.39 -6.28
CA SER A 67 -0.42 15.22 -5.16
C SER A 67 -1.83 15.77 -5.39
N ASP A 68 -2.61 15.84 -4.31
CA ASP A 68 -3.90 16.54 -4.27
C ASP A 68 -3.73 18.05 -4.04
N LEU A 69 -2.49 18.53 -4.00
CA LEU A 69 -2.16 19.94 -3.85
C LEU A 69 -1.73 20.51 -5.21
N SER A 70 -2.15 21.74 -5.50
CA SER A 70 -1.56 22.47 -6.61
C SER A 70 -0.06 22.67 -6.40
N PRO A 71 0.74 22.86 -7.47
CA PRO A 71 2.18 23.10 -7.32
C PRO A 71 2.53 24.21 -6.34
N GLY A 72 1.72 25.28 -6.31
CA GLY A 72 1.87 26.37 -5.36
C GLY A 72 1.61 25.96 -3.92
N SER A 73 0.53 25.23 -3.69
CA SER A 73 0.18 24.68 -2.36
C SER A 73 1.21 23.65 -1.89
N LEU A 74 1.76 22.83 -2.78
CA LEU A 74 2.82 21.86 -2.46
C LEU A 74 4.11 22.59 -2.02
N ALA A 75 4.54 23.63 -2.75
CA ALA A 75 5.69 24.45 -2.39
C ALA A 75 5.47 25.16 -1.03
N ALA A 76 4.27 25.72 -0.79
CA ALA A 76 3.92 26.35 0.46
C ALA A 76 3.87 25.37 1.64
N ALA A 77 3.37 24.15 1.43
CA ALA A 77 3.41 23.08 2.43
C ALA A 77 4.86 22.75 2.80
N GLY A 78 5.74 22.61 1.81
CA GLY A 78 7.17 22.39 2.01
C GLY A 78 7.84 23.50 2.81
N ALA A 79 7.55 24.77 2.48
CA ALA A 79 8.05 25.93 3.23
C ALA A 79 7.55 25.93 4.68
N PHE A 80 6.27 25.64 4.90
CA PHE A 80 5.69 25.52 6.24
C PHE A 80 6.37 24.41 7.05
N MET A 81 6.56 23.24 6.48
CA MET A 81 7.20 22.11 7.14
C MET A 81 8.66 22.44 7.53
N LEU A 82 9.41 23.10 6.63
CA LEU A 82 10.77 23.57 6.95
C LEU A 82 10.78 24.57 8.11
N CYS A 83 9.93 25.58 8.05
CA CYS A 83 9.85 26.57 9.12
C CYS A 83 9.46 25.95 10.47
N MET A 84 8.51 25.00 10.47
CA MET A 84 8.10 24.28 11.65
C MET A 84 9.20 23.37 12.18
N GLY A 85 9.93 22.68 11.32
CA GLY A 85 11.08 21.86 11.69
C GLY A 85 12.18 22.67 12.36
N VAL A 86 12.51 23.84 11.81
CA VAL A 86 13.45 24.80 12.43
C VAL A 86 12.94 25.29 13.77
N PHE A 87 11.64 25.66 13.88
CA PHE A 87 11.03 26.04 15.15
C PHE A 87 11.13 24.96 16.21
N LEU A 88 10.89 23.69 15.84
CA LEU A 88 11.02 22.55 16.75
C LEU A 88 12.48 22.33 17.19
N CYS A 89 13.45 22.52 16.29
CA CYS A 89 14.87 22.49 16.65
C CYS A 89 15.22 23.58 17.70
N PHE A 90 14.74 24.79 17.52
CA PHE A 90 14.91 25.85 18.54
C PHE A 90 14.21 25.52 19.86
N SER A 91 13.02 24.92 19.79
CA SER A 91 12.31 24.46 20.98
C SER A 91 13.11 23.40 21.73
N LEU A 92 13.72 22.44 21.03
CA LEU A 92 14.63 21.46 21.64
C LEU A 92 15.84 22.09 22.29
N CYS A 93 16.47 23.09 21.64
CA CYS A 93 17.60 23.82 22.21
C CYS A 93 17.25 24.54 23.51
N LEU A 94 15.98 24.92 23.70
CA LEU A 94 15.49 25.51 24.95
C LEU A 94 15.12 24.44 26.00
N PHE A 95 14.43 23.40 25.56
CA PHE A 95 13.84 22.38 26.44
C PHE A 95 14.89 21.40 26.98
N ALA A 96 15.89 21.00 26.18
CA ALA A 96 16.94 20.09 26.60
C ALA A 96 17.81 20.65 27.75
N PRO A 97 18.34 21.91 27.70
CA PRO A 97 19.07 22.47 28.83
C PRO A 97 18.16 22.74 30.03
N PHE A 98 16.86 23.06 29.84
CA PHE A 98 15.92 23.17 30.95
C PHE A 98 15.77 21.81 31.66
N SER A 99 15.54 20.74 30.93
CA SER A 99 15.43 19.38 31.44
C SER A 99 16.71 18.97 32.19
N ALA A 100 17.89 19.23 31.59
CA ALA A 100 19.18 18.94 32.20
C ALA A 100 19.40 19.70 33.50
N ARG A 101 18.97 20.98 33.55
CA ARG A 101 19.05 21.79 34.79
C ARG A 101 18.14 21.28 35.90
N LEU A 102 16.93 20.86 35.53
CA LEU A 102 15.97 20.28 36.48
C LEU A 102 16.57 18.98 37.08
N LEU A 103 17.17 18.14 36.21
CA LEU A 103 17.88 16.92 36.59
C LEU A 103 19.05 17.16 37.53
N TYR A 104 19.89 18.13 37.18
CA TYR A 104 21.03 18.53 38.01
C TYR A 104 20.58 19.08 39.36
N ARG A 105 19.53 19.93 39.38
CA ARG A 105 18.97 20.46 40.64
C ARG A 105 18.48 19.35 41.55
N TYR A 106 17.76 18.36 40.96
CA TYR A 106 17.25 17.24 41.71
C TYR A 106 18.40 16.39 42.25
N SER A 107 19.39 16.03 41.42
CA SER A 107 20.54 15.24 41.84
C SER A 107 21.38 15.94 42.90
N ALA A 108 21.51 17.27 42.82
CA ALA A 108 22.22 18.08 43.84
C ALA A 108 21.45 18.12 45.16
N ALA A 109 20.11 18.18 45.12
CA ALA A 109 19.27 18.11 46.31
C ALA A 109 19.37 16.74 46.99
N VAL A 110 19.37 15.66 46.23
CA VAL A 110 19.54 14.28 46.73
C VAL A 110 20.92 14.08 47.35
N ARG A 111 21.98 14.65 46.77
CA ARG A 111 23.37 14.54 47.26
C ARG A 111 23.74 15.56 48.33
N ASN A 112 22.79 16.40 48.82
CA ASN A 112 22.98 17.42 49.83
C ASN A 112 24.12 18.42 49.51
N LYS A 113 24.41 18.64 48.20
CA LYS A 113 25.43 19.60 47.74
C LYS A 113 24.85 21.00 47.59
N ARG A 114 25.65 22.03 47.97
CA ARG A 114 25.28 23.44 47.80
C ARG A 114 25.08 23.75 46.32
N TRP A 115 23.97 24.44 46.00
CA TRP A 115 23.62 24.87 44.65
C TRP A 115 24.63 25.86 44.08
N ARG A 116 25.30 25.55 43.00
CA ARG A 116 25.94 26.55 42.15
C ARG A 116 24.94 27.01 41.10
N ARG A 117 24.68 28.34 41.06
CA ARG A 117 23.84 28.93 39.97
C ARG A 117 24.63 28.84 38.68
N ILE A 118 24.19 27.97 37.78
CA ILE A 118 24.69 27.93 36.40
C ILE A 118 23.83 28.93 35.64
N TYR A 119 24.33 30.13 35.43
CA TYR A 119 23.74 31.09 34.53
C TYR A 119 24.19 30.77 33.11
N SER A 120 23.26 30.50 32.18
CA SER A 120 23.54 30.64 30.77
C SER A 120 22.89 31.93 30.29
N ASN A 121 23.72 32.88 29.90
CA ASN A 121 23.30 34.13 29.31
C ASN A 121 22.85 34.02 27.86
N PHE A 122 22.38 32.84 27.44
CA PHE A 122 21.96 32.66 26.05
C PHE A 122 20.54 33.19 25.86
N SER A 123 20.43 34.36 25.23
CA SER A 123 19.15 34.97 24.85
C SER A 123 18.61 34.34 23.56
N PHE A 124 18.15 33.09 23.64
CA PHE A 124 17.49 32.38 22.51
C PHE A 124 16.07 32.94 22.24
N SER A 125 15.56 33.78 23.07
CA SER A 125 14.19 34.32 23.03
C SER A 125 13.86 35.02 21.71
N GLY A 126 14.83 35.73 21.12
CA GLY A 126 14.64 36.43 19.84
C GLY A 126 14.48 35.47 18.65
N TYR A 127 15.38 34.55 18.52
CA TYR A 127 15.34 33.55 17.41
C TYR A 127 14.12 32.65 17.49
N PHE A 128 13.71 32.27 18.71
CA PHE A 128 12.48 31.49 18.92
C PHE A 128 11.24 32.23 18.45
N LYS A 129 11.11 33.54 18.81
CA LYS A 129 9.98 34.38 18.38
C LYS A 129 9.96 34.58 16.86
N ILE A 130 11.13 34.78 16.26
CA ILE A 130 11.27 34.97 14.82
C ILE A 130 10.88 33.63 14.08
N SER A 131 11.40 32.49 14.51
CA SER A 131 11.07 31.21 13.88
C SER A 131 9.59 30.87 14.04
N LEU A 132 8.98 31.18 15.16
CA LEU A 132 7.54 31.02 15.37
C LEU A 132 6.74 31.90 14.41
N ALA A 133 7.13 33.19 14.27
CA ALA A 133 6.45 34.12 13.36
C ALA A 133 6.54 33.63 11.89
N PHE A 134 7.70 33.16 11.46
CA PHE A 134 7.86 32.58 10.11
C PHE A 134 7.01 31.32 9.92
N SER A 135 6.93 30.43 10.92
CA SER A 135 6.08 29.22 10.85
C SER A 135 4.60 29.58 10.73
N ILE A 136 4.13 30.60 11.49
CA ILE A 136 2.75 31.08 11.41
C ILE A 136 2.48 31.71 10.04
N ALA A 137 3.39 32.54 9.54
CA ALA A 137 3.25 33.15 8.22
C ALA A 137 3.21 32.10 7.10
N ALA A 138 4.10 31.12 7.12
CA ALA A 138 4.12 30.02 6.15
C ALA A 138 2.84 29.16 6.23
N LEU A 139 2.32 28.91 7.43
CA LEU A 139 1.05 28.21 7.62
C LEU A 139 -0.12 29.02 7.03
N ALA A 140 -0.15 30.32 7.23
CA ALA A 140 -1.20 31.18 6.68
C ALA A 140 -1.18 31.19 5.14
N VAL A 141 0.02 31.25 4.54
CA VAL A 141 0.17 31.13 3.07
C VAL A 141 -0.31 29.78 2.57
N PHE A 142 0.12 28.69 3.21
CA PHE A 142 -0.33 27.34 2.85
C PHE A 142 -1.85 27.19 2.96
N ALA A 143 -2.43 27.62 4.10
CA ALA A 143 -3.87 27.54 4.31
C ALA A 143 -4.66 28.38 3.28
N GLY A 144 -4.16 29.56 2.92
CA GLY A 144 -4.76 30.41 1.89
C GLY A 144 -4.73 29.77 0.51
N LEU A 145 -3.59 29.22 0.10
CA LEU A 145 -3.47 28.53 -1.18
C LEU A 145 -4.34 27.25 -1.19
N ARG A 146 -4.34 26.47 -0.11
CA ARG A 146 -5.19 25.28 -0.01
C ARG A 146 -6.68 25.62 -0.07
N TYR A 147 -7.09 26.71 0.56
CA TYR A 147 -8.47 27.21 0.44
C TYR A 147 -8.82 27.58 -1.01
N MET A 148 -7.88 28.21 -1.72
CA MET A 148 -8.06 28.51 -3.16
C MET A 148 -8.17 27.24 -4.01
N ASP A 149 -7.32 26.24 -3.76
CA ASP A 149 -7.39 24.93 -4.44
C ASP A 149 -8.76 24.29 -4.26
N ILE A 150 -9.27 24.27 -3.02
CA ILE A 150 -10.60 23.70 -2.71
C ILE A 150 -11.70 24.50 -3.42
N LYS A 151 -11.64 25.84 -3.38
CA LYS A 151 -12.64 26.71 -3.99
C LYS A 151 -12.65 26.62 -5.51
N GLN A 152 -11.49 26.41 -6.13
CA GLN A 152 -11.35 26.25 -7.58
C GLN A 152 -11.64 24.82 -8.04
N GLY A 153 -11.91 23.88 -7.11
CA GLY A 153 -12.15 22.48 -7.42
C GLY A 153 -10.90 21.81 -7.97
N TYR A 154 -9.71 22.15 -7.41
CA TYR A 154 -8.47 21.51 -7.84
C TYR A 154 -8.57 20.00 -7.62
N GLU A 155 -8.61 19.27 -8.72
CA GLU A 155 -8.60 17.81 -8.73
C GLU A 155 -7.18 17.30 -8.56
N SER A 156 -7.06 16.07 -8.08
CA SER A 156 -5.78 15.37 -8.00
C SER A 156 -5.02 15.41 -9.33
N THR A 157 -3.70 15.46 -9.27
CA THR A 157 -2.84 15.32 -10.44
C THR A 157 -2.90 13.93 -11.06
N VAL A 158 -3.55 12.98 -10.40
CA VAL A 158 -3.79 11.64 -10.95
C VAL A 158 -4.93 11.71 -11.95
N VAL A 159 -4.60 11.52 -13.20
CA VAL A 159 -5.53 11.50 -14.32
C VAL A 159 -5.61 10.08 -14.86
N LYS A 160 -6.80 9.63 -15.22
CA LYS A 160 -6.95 8.39 -15.99
C LYS A 160 -6.49 8.63 -17.40
N GLU A 161 -5.58 7.80 -17.84
CA GLU A 161 -5.11 7.75 -19.23
C GLU A 161 -5.66 6.52 -19.92
N SER A 162 -5.80 6.60 -21.23
CA SER A 162 -6.20 5.47 -22.04
C SER A 162 -5.27 5.30 -23.24
N LEU A 163 -4.82 4.07 -23.44
CA LEU A 163 -4.07 3.67 -24.63
C LEU A 163 -4.93 2.71 -25.46
N THR A 164 -4.93 2.90 -26.77
CA THR A 164 -5.63 2.03 -27.70
C THR A 164 -4.66 1.31 -28.60
N PHE A 165 -4.86 0.02 -28.78
CA PHE A 165 -4.01 -0.86 -29.56
C PHE A 165 -4.79 -1.55 -30.68
N PRO A 166 -4.12 -1.97 -31.76
CA PRO A 166 -4.71 -2.89 -32.71
C PRO A 166 -5.06 -4.22 -32.03
N ASN A 167 -5.97 -4.94 -32.61
CA ASN A 167 -6.34 -6.26 -32.10
C ASN A 167 -5.16 -7.23 -32.24
N ALA A 168 -4.75 -7.85 -31.14
CA ALA A 168 -3.68 -8.85 -31.08
C ALA A 168 -4.26 -10.22 -30.77
N ASN A 169 -3.61 -11.29 -31.24
CA ASN A 169 -3.99 -12.67 -30.94
C ASN A 169 -3.40 -13.15 -29.61
N TYR A 170 -2.25 -12.62 -29.22
CA TYR A 170 -1.50 -12.94 -28.02
C TYR A 170 -1.37 -11.68 -27.17
N ILE A 171 -1.77 -11.75 -25.93
CA ILE A 171 -1.72 -10.64 -24.99
C ILE A 171 -0.89 -11.03 -23.79
N TYR A 172 0.21 -10.31 -23.54
CA TYR A 172 1.12 -10.51 -22.42
C TYR A 172 1.21 -9.25 -21.59
N ILE A 173 0.87 -9.35 -20.32
CA ILE A 173 0.90 -8.20 -19.40
C ILE A 173 1.68 -8.58 -18.16
N SER A 174 2.59 -7.70 -17.74
CA SER A 174 3.38 -7.85 -16.52
C SER A 174 3.30 -6.57 -15.69
N THR A 175 2.91 -6.72 -14.41
CA THR A 175 2.79 -5.60 -13.46
C THR A 175 3.48 -5.93 -12.14
N SER A 176 3.97 -4.90 -11.43
CA SER A 176 4.66 -5.10 -10.15
C SER A 176 3.69 -5.14 -8.95
N GLY A 177 2.59 -4.39 -8.96
CA GLY A 177 1.73 -4.35 -7.79
C GLY A 177 0.50 -3.45 -7.90
N LEU A 178 -0.46 -3.84 -8.71
CA LEU A 178 -1.72 -3.12 -8.83
C LEU A 178 -2.88 -4.07 -9.09
N ASP A 179 -4.08 -3.62 -8.79
CA ASP A 179 -5.29 -4.32 -9.13
C ASP A 179 -5.54 -4.24 -10.64
N PHE A 180 -5.77 -5.37 -11.26
CA PHE A 180 -5.96 -5.49 -12.69
C PHE A 180 -7.32 -6.11 -13.01
N GLU A 181 -8.01 -5.48 -13.93
CA GLU A 181 -9.33 -5.91 -14.36
C GLU A 181 -9.39 -6.07 -15.88
N VAL A 182 -9.88 -7.20 -16.34
CA VAL A 182 -10.15 -7.46 -17.78
C VAL A 182 -11.64 -7.47 -17.99
N LYS A 183 -12.10 -6.65 -18.93
CA LYS A 183 -13.52 -6.51 -19.30
C LYS A 183 -13.73 -6.68 -20.77
N ARG A 184 -14.89 -7.23 -21.12
CA ARG A 184 -15.37 -7.27 -22.50
C ARG A 184 -16.08 -5.99 -22.87
N TYR A 185 -16.03 -5.60 -24.12
CA TYR A 185 -16.83 -4.53 -24.65
C TYR A 185 -17.09 -4.68 -26.16
N ASP A 186 -18.14 -4.04 -26.66
CA ASP A 186 -18.51 -4.06 -28.08
C ASP A 186 -17.74 -3.00 -28.86
N GLY A 187 -16.42 -3.09 -28.87
CA GLY A 187 -15.53 -2.22 -29.61
C GLY A 187 -14.69 -2.99 -30.62
N ASP A 188 -13.84 -2.28 -31.33
CA ASP A 188 -12.98 -2.82 -32.39
C ASP A 188 -11.49 -2.78 -32.05
N LYS A 189 -11.10 -2.18 -30.91
CA LYS A 189 -9.71 -2.02 -30.48
C LYS A 189 -9.52 -2.39 -29.04
N ILE A 190 -8.36 -2.93 -28.71
CA ILE A 190 -7.95 -3.14 -27.32
C ILE A 190 -7.71 -1.79 -26.67
N THR A 191 -8.32 -1.53 -25.51
CA THR A 191 -8.14 -0.27 -24.77
C THR A 191 -7.66 -0.56 -23.37
N LEU A 192 -6.56 0.08 -22.97
CA LEU A 192 -6.02 0.02 -21.61
C LEU A 192 -6.28 1.34 -20.90
N GLU A 193 -7.00 1.31 -19.80
CA GLU A 193 -7.20 2.44 -18.90
C GLU A 193 -6.32 2.26 -17.67
N TYR A 194 -5.55 3.27 -17.31
CA TYR A 194 -4.67 3.28 -16.15
C TYR A 194 -4.53 4.71 -15.61
N THR A 195 -3.88 4.87 -14.48
CA THR A 195 -3.59 6.18 -13.91
C THR A 195 -2.19 6.65 -14.31
N ASN A 196 -2.02 7.94 -14.59
CA ASN A 196 -0.76 8.53 -15.10
C ASN A 196 0.43 8.45 -14.14
N ASP A 197 0.20 8.08 -12.88
CA ASP A 197 1.22 7.79 -11.89
C ASP A 197 1.84 6.39 -12.04
N MET A 198 1.27 5.58 -12.95
CA MET A 198 1.73 4.24 -13.27
C MET A 198 1.97 4.10 -14.77
N PRO A 199 3.05 4.64 -15.29
CA PRO A 199 3.34 4.55 -16.72
C PRO A 199 3.48 3.09 -17.15
N VAL A 200 2.95 2.80 -18.33
CA VAL A 200 3.02 1.50 -18.97
C VAL A 200 3.99 1.58 -20.14
N ILE A 201 4.91 0.66 -20.17
CA ILE A 201 5.78 0.49 -21.33
C ILE A 201 5.11 -0.46 -22.31
N VAL A 202 4.90 0.00 -23.53
CA VAL A 202 4.48 -0.85 -24.64
C VAL A 202 5.74 -1.43 -25.28
N GLU A 203 6.00 -2.72 -25.02
CA GLU A 203 7.17 -3.40 -25.59
C GLU A 203 6.92 -3.78 -27.06
N GLU A 204 5.72 -4.25 -27.34
CA GLU A 204 5.33 -4.68 -28.68
C GLU A 204 3.83 -4.52 -28.89
N SER A 205 3.41 -3.94 -30.01
CA SER A 205 2.01 -3.82 -30.40
C SER A 205 1.86 -4.07 -31.89
N SER A 206 1.24 -5.19 -32.25
CA SER A 206 0.97 -5.61 -33.62
C SER A 206 -0.35 -6.39 -33.69
N GLU A 207 -0.76 -6.83 -34.87
CA GLU A 207 -1.93 -7.70 -35.02
C GLU A 207 -1.77 -9.08 -34.37
N ASP A 208 -0.52 -9.52 -34.14
CA ASP A 208 -0.24 -10.80 -33.49
C ASP A 208 -0.01 -10.64 -32.00
N TYR A 209 0.72 -9.61 -31.58
CA TYR A 209 1.19 -9.46 -30.21
C TYR A 209 0.88 -8.11 -29.61
N LEU A 210 0.43 -8.12 -28.35
CA LEU A 210 0.43 -6.99 -27.45
C LEU A 210 1.20 -7.37 -26.19
N ARG A 211 2.35 -6.71 -25.96
CA ARG A 211 3.12 -6.89 -24.74
C ARG A 211 3.21 -5.57 -24.00
N LEU A 212 2.73 -5.58 -22.78
CA LEU A 212 2.71 -4.44 -21.87
C LEU A 212 3.47 -4.77 -20.61
N THR A 213 4.32 -3.85 -20.17
CA THR A 213 5.05 -3.96 -18.90
C THR A 213 4.84 -2.69 -18.11
N GLN A 214 4.57 -2.80 -16.84
CA GLN A 214 4.53 -1.63 -15.97
C GLN A 214 5.94 -1.06 -15.83
N ASP A 215 6.07 0.25 -16.03
CA ASP A 215 7.32 0.95 -15.72
C ASP A 215 7.45 1.08 -14.21
N ASP A 216 8.50 0.48 -13.64
CA ASP A 216 8.85 0.59 -12.23
C ASP A 216 9.55 1.94 -11.91
N SER A 217 9.33 2.97 -12.74
CA SER A 217 9.84 4.32 -12.49
C SER A 217 9.37 4.81 -11.13
N PHE A 218 10.28 5.49 -10.43
CA PHE A 218 10.02 5.97 -9.08
C PHE A 218 8.92 7.04 -9.08
N THR A 219 7.79 6.72 -8.43
CA THR A 219 6.66 7.63 -8.25
C THR A 219 6.69 8.23 -6.86
N ILE A 220 6.68 9.55 -6.75
CA ILE A 220 6.55 10.24 -5.46
C ILE A 220 5.09 10.60 -5.23
N SER A 221 4.46 9.95 -4.26
CA SER A 221 3.13 10.32 -3.80
C SER A 221 3.24 11.25 -2.57
N VAL A 222 2.77 12.49 -2.68
CA VAL A 222 2.84 13.50 -1.62
C VAL A 222 1.45 14.07 -1.38
N PHE A 223 0.95 13.89 -0.17
CA PHE A 223 -0.39 14.37 0.23
C PHE A 223 -1.54 13.90 -0.66
N ALA A 224 -1.34 12.81 -1.41
CA ALA A 224 -2.41 12.19 -2.16
C ALA A 224 -3.40 11.52 -1.21
N ARG A 225 -4.69 11.63 -1.51
CA ARG A 225 -5.71 10.90 -0.77
C ARG A 225 -5.62 9.43 -1.11
N ASP A 226 -5.80 8.56 -0.10
CA ASP A 226 -5.84 7.08 -0.27
C ASP A 226 -6.96 6.56 -1.19
N GLN A 227 -7.62 7.42 -1.95
CA GLN A 227 -8.70 7.07 -2.88
C GLN A 227 -8.20 6.47 -4.19
N PHE A 228 -6.89 6.47 -4.42
CA PHE A 228 -6.32 5.85 -5.60
C PHE A 228 -6.09 4.37 -5.32
N SER A 229 -7.12 3.57 -5.54
CA SER A 229 -6.86 2.17 -5.86
C SER A 229 -6.15 2.19 -7.21
N TYR A 230 -4.86 1.95 -7.19
CA TYR A 230 -4.06 1.74 -8.39
C TYR A 230 -4.67 0.57 -9.15
N LYS A 231 -5.53 0.92 -10.10
CA LYS A 231 -6.30 -0.04 -10.88
C LYS A 231 -6.03 0.17 -12.36
N MET A 232 -5.74 -0.90 -13.02
CA MET A 232 -5.60 -0.96 -14.47
C MET A 232 -6.75 -1.77 -15.03
N THR A 233 -7.43 -1.25 -16.05
CA THR A 233 -8.55 -1.94 -16.70
C THR A 233 -8.23 -2.12 -18.18
N LEU A 234 -8.24 -3.39 -18.62
CA LEU A 234 -8.07 -3.76 -20.00
C LEU A 234 -9.45 -4.09 -20.60
N TRP A 235 -9.85 -3.32 -21.58
CA TRP A 235 -11.06 -3.52 -22.34
C TRP A 235 -10.73 -4.33 -23.60
N LEU A 236 -11.29 -5.51 -23.70
CA LEU A 236 -11.07 -6.43 -24.82
C LEU A 236 -12.31 -6.50 -25.72
N PRO A 237 -12.17 -6.27 -27.04
CA PRO A 237 -13.22 -6.56 -28.00
C PRO A 237 -13.70 -8.00 -27.93
N VAL A 238 -14.99 -8.21 -28.20
CA VAL A 238 -15.59 -9.54 -28.25
C VAL A 238 -15.06 -10.32 -29.46
N ARG A 239 -14.02 -11.12 -29.25
CA ARG A 239 -13.44 -12.00 -30.26
C ARG A 239 -12.66 -13.14 -29.58
N ASP A 240 -12.25 -14.16 -30.35
CA ASP A 240 -11.41 -15.23 -29.87
C ASP A 240 -9.94 -14.81 -29.90
N TYR A 241 -9.31 -14.74 -28.71
CA TYR A 241 -7.88 -14.59 -28.55
C TYR A 241 -7.24 -15.97 -28.44
N ARG A 242 -5.97 -16.11 -28.86
CA ARG A 242 -5.24 -17.38 -28.73
C ARG A 242 -4.73 -17.59 -27.31
N GLU A 243 -4.07 -16.56 -26.76
CA GLU A 243 -3.49 -16.64 -25.44
C GLU A 243 -3.61 -15.28 -24.74
N PHE A 244 -3.97 -15.35 -23.48
CA PHE A 244 -3.93 -14.25 -22.56
C PHE A 244 -3.06 -14.62 -21.37
N TYR A 245 -1.94 -13.94 -21.21
CA TYR A 245 -1.01 -14.14 -20.12
C TYR A 245 -0.91 -12.87 -19.28
N PHE A 246 -1.18 -13.01 -17.98
CA PHE A 246 -1.05 -11.93 -17.03
C PHE A 246 -0.21 -12.38 -15.84
N ASN A 247 0.81 -11.58 -15.49
CA ASN A 247 1.68 -11.79 -14.33
C ASN A 247 1.71 -10.54 -13.46
N SER A 248 1.34 -10.67 -12.18
CA SER A 248 1.39 -9.59 -11.20
C SER A 248 2.35 -9.94 -10.05
N GLY A 249 3.11 -8.97 -9.61
CA GLY A 249 3.90 -9.09 -8.37
C GLY A 249 3.00 -9.08 -7.13
N SER A 250 2.09 -8.11 -7.05
CA SER A 250 1.07 -7.99 -5.99
C SER A 250 -0.16 -7.30 -6.57
N GLY A 251 -1.31 -7.45 -5.91
CA GLY A 251 -2.59 -6.92 -6.37
C GLY A 251 -3.53 -8.00 -6.89
N ASN A 252 -4.80 -7.66 -6.93
CA ASN A 252 -5.84 -8.58 -7.35
C ASN A 252 -5.96 -8.63 -8.87
N ILE A 253 -6.28 -9.79 -9.40
CA ILE A 253 -6.54 -10.01 -10.82
C ILE A 253 -8.02 -10.37 -10.96
N THR A 254 -8.77 -9.58 -11.73
CA THR A 254 -10.17 -9.85 -12.03
C THR A 254 -10.33 -10.01 -13.54
N VAL A 255 -10.91 -11.13 -13.98
CA VAL A 255 -11.23 -11.40 -15.38
C VAL A 255 -12.71 -11.67 -15.49
N GLU A 256 -13.42 -10.79 -16.19
CA GLU A 256 -14.83 -10.95 -16.53
C GLU A 256 -14.92 -11.60 -17.90
N GLU A 257 -15.43 -12.82 -17.96
CA GLU A 257 -15.57 -13.65 -19.16
C GLU A 257 -14.26 -13.93 -19.92
N THR A 258 -13.83 -15.17 -19.94
CA THR A 258 -12.60 -15.54 -20.64
C THR A 258 -12.79 -15.55 -22.15
N LEU A 259 -11.98 -14.80 -22.85
CA LEU A 259 -12.02 -14.63 -24.31
C LEU A 259 -10.93 -15.40 -25.05
N SER A 260 -9.94 -15.90 -24.33
CA SER A 260 -8.82 -16.59 -24.93
C SER A 260 -8.99 -18.09 -24.83
N ARG A 261 -8.48 -18.82 -25.84
CA ARG A 261 -8.45 -20.29 -25.80
C ARG A 261 -7.64 -20.81 -24.62
N TYR A 262 -6.61 -20.05 -24.23
CA TYR A 262 -5.77 -20.33 -23.08
C TYR A 262 -5.56 -19.07 -22.28
N CYS A 263 -6.00 -19.08 -21.01
CA CYS A 263 -5.87 -17.96 -20.08
C CYS A 263 -4.93 -18.34 -18.95
N LYS A 264 -3.79 -17.65 -18.85
CA LYS A 264 -2.77 -17.89 -17.83
C LYS A 264 -2.61 -16.70 -16.91
N LEU A 265 -2.92 -16.89 -15.63
CA LEU A 265 -2.91 -15.84 -14.62
C LEU A 265 -1.94 -16.21 -13.50
N ARG A 266 -1.05 -15.31 -13.16
CA ARG A 266 -0.06 -15.48 -12.10
C ARG A 266 -0.03 -14.27 -11.18
N THR A 267 -0.03 -14.51 -9.87
CA THR A 267 0.24 -13.46 -8.88
C THR A 267 1.14 -13.98 -7.76
N ARG A 268 2.01 -13.12 -7.25
CA ARG A 268 2.81 -13.46 -6.07
C ARG A 268 1.99 -13.27 -4.79
N SER A 269 1.34 -12.09 -4.65
CA SER A 269 0.46 -11.81 -3.52
C SER A 269 -0.75 -11.02 -4.01
N GLY A 270 -1.93 -11.57 -3.79
CA GLY A 270 -3.19 -11.03 -4.27
C GLY A 270 -4.14 -12.15 -4.67
N ASN A 271 -5.40 -11.80 -4.83
CA ASN A 271 -6.42 -12.77 -5.19
C ASN A 271 -6.65 -12.80 -6.71
N ILE A 272 -7.07 -13.93 -7.21
CA ILE A 272 -7.47 -14.10 -8.61
C ILE A 272 -8.97 -14.39 -8.65
N TYR A 273 -9.72 -13.56 -9.38
CA TYR A 273 -11.15 -13.71 -9.61
C TYR A 273 -11.42 -13.89 -11.09
N ILE A 274 -12.08 -14.99 -11.46
CA ILE A 274 -12.44 -15.33 -12.83
C ILE A 274 -13.94 -15.61 -12.87
N TYR A 275 -14.66 -14.85 -13.66
CA TYR A 275 -16.11 -14.98 -13.80
C TYR A 275 -16.48 -15.37 -15.22
N GLY A 276 -17.41 -16.32 -15.36
CA GLY A 276 -17.94 -16.74 -16.65
C GLY A 276 -16.93 -17.45 -17.55
N ALA A 277 -15.98 -18.22 -16.97
CA ALA A 277 -15.00 -18.97 -17.73
C ALA A 277 -15.67 -20.02 -18.63
N ASP A 278 -15.19 -20.16 -19.87
CA ASP A 278 -15.67 -21.16 -20.84
C ASP A 278 -14.52 -21.89 -21.57
N LYS A 279 -13.29 -21.52 -21.29
CA LYS A 279 -12.06 -22.02 -21.94
C LYS A 279 -11.07 -22.56 -20.92
N GLU A 280 -9.87 -22.89 -21.39
CA GLU A 280 -8.78 -23.39 -20.57
C GLU A 280 -8.19 -22.30 -19.67
N ILE A 281 -8.15 -22.58 -18.36
CA ILE A 281 -7.63 -21.68 -17.34
C ILE A 281 -6.43 -22.31 -16.66
N ASP A 282 -5.36 -21.53 -16.51
CA ASP A 282 -4.21 -21.86 -15.67
C ASP A 282 -3.93 -20.67 -14.74
N ALA A 283 -4.38 -20.77 -13.48
CA ALA A 283 -4.27 -19.70 -12.49
C ALA A 283 -3.43 -20.11 -11.30
N ALA A 284 -2.43 -19.31 -10.92
CA ALA A 284 -1.63 -19.57 -9.74
C ALA A 284 -1.37 -18.31 -8.90
N ALA A 285 -1.51 -18.47 -7.57
CA ALA A 285 -1.18 -17.48 -6.57
C ALA A 285 -0.17 -18.09 -5.57
N VAL A 286 0.88 -17.34 -5.22
CA VAL A 286 1.77 -17.78 -4.13
C VAL A 286 1.10 -17.52 -2.78
N GLU A 287 0.58 -16.30 -2.56
CA GLU A 287 -0.17 -15.92 -1.37
C GLU A 287 -1.46 -15.21 -1.82
N GLY A 288 -2.60 -15.89 -1.69
CA GLY A 288 -3.90 -15.35 -2.08
C GLY A 288 -4.89 -16.42 -2.49
N ASN A 289 -6.15 -16.04 -2.54
CA ASN A 289 -7.23 -16.91 -2.90
C ASN A 289 -7.48 -16.91 -4.42
N ILE A 290 -7.97 -18.01 -4.94
CA ILE A 290 -8.41 -18.11 -6.33
C ILE A 290 -9.90 -18.42 -6.33
N HIS A 291 -10.67 -17.60 -7.02
CA HIS A 291 -12.09 -17.83 -7.27
C HIS A 291 -12.34 -17.93 -8.77
N CYS A 292 -12.87 -19.03 -9.22
CA CYS A 292 -13.20 -19.26 -10.62
C CYS A 292 -14.63 -19.76 -10.77
N SER A 293 -15.43 -19.02 -11.54
CA SER A 293 -16.78 -19.43 -11.91
C SER A 293 -16.82 -19.75 -13.39
N TYR A 294 -17.15 -21.00 -13.74
CA TYR A 294 -17.35 -21.43 -15.11
C TYR A 294 -18.81 -21.21 -15.53
N SER A 295 -18.99 -20.62 -16.71
CA SER A 295 -20.30 -20.62 -17.40
C SER A 295 -20.52 -21.94 -18.14
N VAL A 296 -19.44 -22.48 -18.72
CA VAL A 296 -19.38 -23.81 -19.35
C VAL A 296 -18.02 -24.42 -19.04
N PHE A 297 -17.98 -25.60 -18.46
CA PHE A 297 -16.73 -26.32 -18.27
C PHE A 297 -16.47 -27.24 -19.47
N ALA A 298 -15.77 -26.70 -20.46
CA ALA A 298 -15.56 -27.38 -21.74
C ALA A 298 -14.19 -28.07 -21.90
N SER A 299 -13.19 -27.73 -21.07
CA SER A 299 -11.82 -28.17 -21.23
C SER A 299 -11.11 -28.43 -19.89
N THR A 300 -9.89 -27.96 -19.73
CA THR A 300 -9.06 -28.18 -18.55
C THR A 300 -8.99 -26.91 -17.70
N GLY A 301 -9.06 -27.08 -16.38
CA GLY A 301 -8.77 -26.04 -15.40
C GLY A 301 -7.59 -26.43 -14.53
N SER A 302 -6.61 -25.55 -14.37
CA SER A 302 -5.45 -25.74 -13.49
C SER A 302 -5.37 -24.59 -12.50
N PHE A 303 -5.43 -24.90 -11.21
CA PHE A 303 -5.42 -23.90 -10.14
C PHE A 303 -4.39 -24.26 -9.08
N GLU A 304 -3.53 -23.31 -8.73
CA GLU A 304 -2.51 -23.50 -7.73
C GLU A 304 -2.49 -22.34 -6.73
N SER A 305 -2.59 -22.62 -5.44
CA SER A 305 -2.35 -21.65 -4.38
C SER A 305 -1.48 -22.23 -3.27
N ARG A 306 -0.33 -21.60 -3.01
CA ARG A 306 0.54 -22.08 -1.91
C ARG A 306 -0.04 -21.71 -0.55
N LYS A 307 -0.57 -20.46 -0.39
CA LYS A 307 -1.20 -20.00 0.84
C LYS A 307 -2.50 -19.28 0.48
N GLY A 308 -3.61 -19.99 0.54
CA GLY A 308 -4.93 -19.45 0.24
C GLY A 308 -5.89 -20.54 -0.23
N ASN A 309 -7.17 -20.21 -0.23
CA ASN A 309 -8.22 -21.11 -0.62
C ASN A 309 -8.50 -21.00 -2.12
N ILE A 310 -8.93 -22.09 -2.71
CA ILE A 310 -9.38 -22.14 -4.10
C ILE A 310 -10.87 -22.47 -4.09
N THR A 311 -11.68 -21.64 -4.73
CA THR A 311 -13.10 -21.88 -4.94
C THR A 311 -13.37 -22.01 -6.43
N VAL A 312 -13.95 -23.12 -6.84
CA VAL A 312 -14.32 -23.36 -8.23
C VAL A 312 -15.81 -23.68 -8.33
N LEU A 313 -16.51 -22.88 -9.11
CA LEU A 313 -17.92 -23.06 -9.41
C LEU A 313 -18.06 -23.66 -10.79
N VAL A 314 -18.71 -24.80 -10.89
CA VAL A 314 -18.87 -25.57 -12.15
C VAL A 314 -20.35 -25.83 -12.39
N PRO A 315 -20.88 -25.57 -13.60
CA PRO A 315 -22.33 -25.76 -13.87
C PRO A 315 -22.77 -27.23 -13.78
N ASP A 316 -21.91 -28.13 -14.23
CA ASP A 316 -22.18 -29.57 -14.15
C ASP A 316 -20.88 -30.33 -13.86
N PHE A 317 -20.85 -31.00 -12.74
CA PHE A 317 -19.70 -31.81 -12.33
C PHE A 317 -19.77 -33.27 -12.74
N SER A 318 -20.87 -33.70 -13.35
CA SER A 318 -21.07 -35.13 -13.71
C SER A 318 -20.02 -35.69 -14.67
N GLU A 319 -19.46 -34.82 -15.54
CA GLU A 319 -18.48 -35.15 -16.56
C GLU A 319 -17.06 -34.64 -16.24
N VAL A 320 -16.81 -34.12 -15.05
CA VAL A 320 -15.53 -33.52 -14.68
C VAL A 320 -14.70 -34.49 -13.84
N SER A 321 -13.47 -34.77 -14.25
CA SER A 321 -12.48 -35.45 -13.41
C SER A 321 -11.78 -34.43 -12.52
N LEU A 322 -11.54 -34.78 -11.26
CA LEU A 322 -10.84 -33.93 -10.30
C LEU A 322 -9.52 -34.60 -9.86
N GLN A 323 -8.44 -33.84 -9.95
CA GLN A 323 -7.20 -34.15 -9.29
C GLN A 323 -6.85 -33.06 -8.30
N TYR A 324 -7.05 -33.34 -7.01
CA TYR A 324 -6.74 -32.43 -5.93
C TYR A 324 -5.53 -32.89 -5.14
N ARG A 325 -4.54 -32.02 -4.99
CA ARG A 325 -3.33 -32.22 -4.20
C ARG A 325 -3.19 -31.13 -3.16
N THR A 326 -2.85 -31.51 -1.93
CA THR A 326 -2.62 -30.56 -0.84
C THR A 326 -1.55 -31.07 0.12
N GLU A 327 -0.81 -30.15 0.74
CA GLU A 327 0.13 -30.47 1.81
C GLU A 327 -0.60 -30.55 3.17
N SER A 328 -1.52 -29.62 3.45
CA SER A 328 -2.25 -29.55 4.72
C SER A 328 -3.66 -28.96 4.61
N GLY A 329 -4.25 -29.00 3.42
CA GLY A 329 -5.54 -28.42 3.12
C GLY A 329 -6.70 -29.40 3.27
N TRP A 330 -7.88 -28.95 2.85
CA TRP A 330 -9.14 -29.69 2.89
C TRP A 330 -9.91 -29.50 1.56
N LEU A 331 -10.82 -30.44 1.30
CA LEU A 331 -11.77 -30.39 0.20
C LEU A 331 -13.19 -30.34 0.78
N ASP A 332 -13.96 -29.35 0.33
CA ASP A 332 -15.38 -29.22 0.58
C ASP A 332 -16.11 -29.26 -0.76
N SER A 333 -17.03 -30.20 -0.92
CA SER A 333 -17.69 -30.41 -2.20
C SER A 333 -19.10 -30.90 -2.02
N GLY A 334 -20.08 -30.08 -2.35
CA GLY A 334 -21.49 -30.47 -2.38
C GLY A 334 -21.82 -31.52 -3.44
N PHE A 335 -20.95 -31.81 -4.41
CA PHE A 335 -21.18 -32.79 -5.48
C PHE A 335 -20.79 -34.23 -5.11
N MET A 336 -19.99 -34.39 -4.09
CA MET A 336 -19.42 -35.68 -3.72
C MET A 336 -20.22 -36.41 -2.65
N GLY A 337 -21.32 -35.79 -2.14
CA GLY A 337 -22.06 -36.33 -1.03
C GLY A 337 -21.20 -36.45 0.24
N LEU A 338 -20.19 -35.60 0.34
CA LEU A 338 -19.36 -35.49 1.53
C LEU A 338 -20.11 -34.59 2.52
N ASP A 339 -20.64 -35.18 3.57
CA ASP A 339 -21.31 -34.45 4.65
C ASP A 339 -20.31 -33.64 5.49
N GLU A 340 -19.01 -33.91 5.34
CA GLU A 340 -17.93 -33.26 6.06
C GLU A 340 -16.74 -32.96 5.13
N ARG A 341 -15.89 -32.01 5.53
CA ARG A 341 -14.63 -31.69 4.82
C ARG A 341 -13.70 -32.88 4.79
N PHE A 342 -13.25 -33.23 3.59
CA PHE A 342 -12.24 -34.24 3.38
C PHE A 342 -10.84 -33.62 3.52
N TYR A 343 -9.98 -34.23 4.34
CA TYR A 343 -8.59 -33.78 4.51
C TYR A 343 -7.65 -34.72 3.75
N GLY A 344 -6.85 -34.14 2.87
CA GLY A 344 -5.87 -34.86 2.07
C GLY A 344 -6.07 -34.69 0.57
N SER A 345 -5.27 -35.41 -0.18
CA SER A 345 -5.30 -35.39 -1.66
C SER A 345 -6.23 -36.46 -2.22
N ILE A 346 -6.89 -36.16 -3.32
CA ILE A 346 -7.83 -37.05 -3.96
C ILE A 346 -7.65 -37.04 -5.48
N ASP A 347 -7.82 -38.20 -6.14
CA ASP A 347 -7.86 -38.33 -7.58
C ASP A 347 -9.15 -39.06 -7.97
N LEU A 348 -10.07 -38.28 -8.53
CA LEU A 348 -11.38 -38.77 -8.98
C LEU A 348 -11.43 -38.77 -10.50
N GLN A 349 -11.19 -39.87 -11.08
CA GLN A 349 -11.30 -40.08 -12.52
C GLN A 349 -12.71 -40.50 -12.90
N LYS A 350 -13.31 -39.80 -13.83
CA LYS A 350 -14.58 -40.21 -14.44
C LYS A 350 -14.29 -41.03 -15.69
N PRO A 351 -14.86 -42.24 -15.84
CA PRO A 351 -14.48 -43.17 -16.90
C PRO A 351 -14.77 -42.68 -18.33
N PHE A 352 -15.57 -41.63 -18.49
CA PHE A 352 -15.93 -41.06 -19.79
C PHE A 352 -15.45 -39.63 -20.00
N ALA A 353 -14.81 -39.00 -19.02
CA ALA A 353 -14.36 -37.63 -19.08
C ALA A 353 -12.91 -37.54 -19.59
N THR A 354 -12.71 -37.79 -20.89
CA THR A 354 -11.37 -37.83 -21.47
C THR A 354 -10.72 -36.45 -21.68
N SER A 355 -11.47 -35.37 -21.59
CA SER A 355 -10.98 -34.00 -21.87
C SER A 355 -11.31 -32.97 -20.82
N LYS A 356 -12.18 -33.25 -19.86
CA LYS A 356 -12.63 -32.29 -18.82
C LYS A 356 -11.99 -32.64 -17.49
N CYS A 357 -10.86 -32.04 -17.19
CA CYS A 357 -10.12 -32.29 -15.96
C CYS A 357 -9.82 -31.03 -15.19
N LEU A 358 -10.12 -31.05 -13.90
CA LEU A 358 -9.80 -30.01 -12.95
C LEU A 358 -8.58 -30.44 -12.12
N TYR A 359 -7.48 -29.73 -12.30
CA TYR A 359 -6.25 -29.90 -11.53
C TYR A 359 -6.15 -28.81 -10.48
N VAL A 360 -6.12 -29.18 -9.21
CA VAL A 360 -6.03 -28.22 -8.13
C VAL A 360 -4.91 -28.61 -7.17
N THR A 361 -4.05 -27.64 -6.85
CA THR A 361 -2.98 -27.82 -5.88
C THR A 361 -3.03 -26.72 -4.84
N THR A 362 -3.09 -27.08 -3.57
CA THR A 362 -2.98 -26.14 -2.45
C THR A 362 -1.85 -26.53 -1.52
N GLY A 363 -1.13 -25.57 -0.95
CA GLY A 363 -0.20 -25.84 0.15
C GLY A 363 -0.95 -25.96 1.47
N SER A 364 -1.36 -24.84 2.04
CA SER A 364 -2.04 -24.79 3.34
C SER A 364 -3.53 -24.41 3.28
N GLY A 365 -4.08 -24.16 2.10
CA GLY A 365 -5.48 -23.79 1.93
C GLY A 365 -6.38 -24.95 1.50
N GLY A 366 -7.68 -24.70 1.46
CA GLY A 366 -8.69 -25.65 1.03
C GLY A 366 -9.18 -25.43 -0.39
N LEU A 367 -9.85 -26.47 -0.94
CA LEU A 367 -10.61 -26.41 -2.17
C LEU A 367 -12.11 -26.49 -1.84
N THR A 368 -12.86 -25.52 -2.33
CA THR A 368 -14.34 -25.54 -2.35
C THR A 368 -14.82 -25.75 -3.78
N LEU A 369 -15.67 -26.75 -4.00
CA LEU A 369 -16.31 -27.03 -5.28
C LEU A 369 -17.81 -26.93 -5.13
N GLU A 370 -18.42 -26.04 -5.91
CA GLU A 370 -19.86 -25.78 -5.85
C GLU A 370 -20.48 -25.74 -7.25
N ALA A 371 -21.82 -25.89 -7.31
CA ALA A 371 -22.59 -25.68 -8.55
C ALA A 371 -22.65 -24.18 -8.86
N SER A 372 -22.41 -23.80 -10.11
CA SER A 372 -22.75 -22.48 -10.60
C SER A 372 -24.22 -22.52 -11.06
N TYR A 373 -25.08 -21.73 -10.42
CA TYR A 373 -26.50 -21.59 -10.80
C TYR A 373 -26.69 -20.46 -11.80
#